data_7f8e99b3adbeb6ebc0e0069ea4752f43
#
_entry.id   7f8e99b3adbeb6ebc0e0069ea4752f43
#
_cell.length_a   1.000
_cell.length_b   1.000
_cell.length_c   1.000
_cell.angle_alpha   90.00
_cell.angle_beta   90.00
_cell.angle_gamma   90.00
#
_symmetry.space_group_name_H-M   'P 1'
#
loop_
_entity.id
_entity.type
_entity.pdbx_description
1 polymer ?
#
loop_
_entity_poly.entity_id
_entity_poly.type
_entity_poly.pdbx_seq_one_letter_code
_entity_poly.pdbx_strand_id
1 'polypeptide(L)'
;MLRDTPIGRHVVHIRRWQAVGVGAVLIAVVGVWWLGGARHAPVNGGGQATQLPAAASVSTPAPSSVPKLPDVASTADFATVSKLMNDAIAAGNLPGAVVVIGHGGNVTFHRAYGLRKLAGEPGLDGSPAPAEPMTEDTIFDLASLTKILATATAVMQLYEQGKVGFDDPVQQYLPAFNTANDPRRAKVTLRMLLTHTSGETGDVDLKDPWGLSTPERAEGLHRALTTPLESGPGEVFRYSDINFILLGALIEKVTGDALDVYVQHHVFEPLGMEDTRYLPRAKACGPHTTVGAATAWAPAAPGQSADTCAAGSWSVGLLPRIAPTARDEENRGDPGANPDLDRLLRGTVQDTTARRMGGVAGHAGLFSTAYDVSIFAQALLDRLAGRQSNFPLTQATCELMTTPQQPGHTAQQVEAANAAARAADAKRPNAEDPLLAPYYPAIAGQDLRGFGWDIDTGLSTARGAAFPIGSFGHTGFTGTSLWIDPGSGTYLVVLSNSIHTRGSPPMSNLRGALATATARALGL
;
A
#
# COMPACT_ATOMS: atom_id res chain seq x y z
N MET A 1 41.05 -50.11 11.71
CA MET A 1 41.02 -50.24 10.23
C MET A 1 40.12 -49.11 9.71
N LEU A 2 40.78 -48.16 9.09
CA LEU A 2 40.20 -46.97 8.44
C LEU A 2 39.41 -47.37 7.19
N ARG A 3 38.30 -46.67 6.91
CA ARG A 3 37.86 -46.40 5.54
C ARG A 3 37.17 -45.06 5.49
N ASP A 4 37.85 -44.11 4.84
CA ASP A 4 37.37 -42.82 4.39
C ASP A 4 36.29 -42.96 3.30
N THR A 5 35.30 -42.05 3.29
CA THR A 5 34.49 -41.76 2.12
C THR A 5 34.36 -40.24 1.97
N PRO A 6 34.49 -39.69 0.75
CA PRO A 6 34.74 -38.27 0.53
C PRO A 6 33.46 -37.43 0.40
N ILE A 7 33.57 -36.17 0.87
CA ILE A 7 32.61 -35.11 0.78
C ILE A 7 32.52 -34.61 -0.67
N GLY A 8 31.37 -34.76 -1.30
CA GLY A 8 31.07 -34.19 -2.61
C GLY A 8 30.77 -32.68 -2.53
N ARG A 9 31.63 -31.87 -3.14
CA ARG A 9 31.40 -30.45 -3.37
C ARG A 9 30.47 -30.29 -4.59
N HIS A 10 29.28 -29.73 -4.40
CA HIS A 10 28.47 -29.24 -5.50
C HIS A 10 28.96 -27.85 -5.92
N VAL A 11 29.53 -27.78 -7.11
CA VAL A 11 29.90 -26.52 -7.79
C VAL A 11 28.66 -26.01 -8.51
N VAL A 12 28.21 -24.81 -8.15
CA VAL A 12 27.12 -24.11 -8.86
C VAL A 12 27.71 -23.40 -10.07
N HIS A 13 27.37 -23.84 -11.26
CA HIS A 13 27.70 -23.18 -12.52
C HIS A 13 26.82 -21.96 -12.77
N ILE A 14 27.41 -20.77 -12.63
CA ILE A 14 26.80 -19.52 -13.12
C ILE A 14 27.05 -19.43 -14.62
N ARG A 15 25.99 -19.54 -15.43
CA ARG A 15 26.09 -19.28 -16.87
C ARG A 15 26.09 -17.77 -17.13
N ARG A 16 27.23 -17.27 -17.62
CA ARG A 16 27.33 -15.92 -18.25
C ARG A 16 26.65 -15.96 -19.61
N TRP A 17 25.71 -15.04 -19.83
CA TRP A 17 25.21 -14.74 -21.17
C TRP A 17 26.11 -13.70 -21.83
N GLN A 18 26.67 -14.09 -22.97
CA GLN A 18 27.44 -13.20 -23.83
C GLN A 18 26.47 -12.37 -24.69
N ALA A 19 26.75 -11.07 -24.77
CA ALA A 19 26.10 -10.16 -25.68
C ALA A 19 26.53 -10.46 -27.13
N VAL A 20 25.57 -10.66 -28.01
CA VAL A 20 25.78 -10.68 -29.46
C VAL A 20 25.22 -9.37 -30.01
N GLY A 21 26.14 -8.56 -30.55
CA GLY A 21 25.78 -7.36 -31.29
C GLY A 21 25.24 -7.71 -32.66
N VAL A 22 24.19 -7.02 -33.10
CA VAL A 22 23.70 -7.05 -34.48
C VAL A 22 23.64 -5.61 -35.00
N GLY A 23 24.28 -5.46 -36.17
CA GLY A 23 24.57 -4.21 -36.83
C GLY A 23 23.35 -3.52 -37.40
N ALA A 24 23.53 -2.21 -37.58
CA ALA A 24 22.62 -1.30 -38.25
C ALA A 24 22.49 -1.60 -39.75
N VAL A 25 21.26 -1.66 -40.24
CA VAL A 25 20.96 -1.57 -41.67
C VAL A 25 20.20 -0.25 -41.90
N LEU A 26 20.86 0.67 -42.60
CA LEU A 26 20.28 1.89 -43.14
C LEU A 26 19.48 1.54 -44.40
N ILE A 27 18.19 1.86 -44.42
CA ILE A 27 17.40 1.92 -45.66
C ILE A 27 17.00 3.36 -45.90
N ALA A 28 17.58 3.93 -46.96
CA ALA A 28 17.20 5.21 -47.54
C ALA A 28 15.94 5.03 -48.39
N VAL A 29 14.90 5.80 -48.14
CA VAL A 29 13.73 5.93 -49.03
C VAL A 29 13.70 7.33 -49.59
N VAL A 30 13.79 7.38 -50.92
CA VAL A 30 13.81 8.55 -51.78
C VAL A 30 12.41 9.17 -51.84
N GLY A 31 12.33 10.48 -51.60
CA GLY A 31 11.09 11.23 -51.75
C GLY A 31 10.79 11.56 -53.23
N VAL A 32 9.53 11.47 -53.60
CA VAL A 32 9.01 12.00 -54.87
C VAL A 32 8.15 13.22 -54.55
N TRP A 33 8.60 14.35 -55.08
CA TRP A 33 7.85 15.61 -55.10
C TRP A 33 6.82 15.57 -56.21
N TRP A 34 5.60 15.97 -55.95
CA TRP A 34 4.63 16.37 -56.95
C TRP A 34 4.21 17.82 -56.73
N LEU A 35 4.57 18.69 -57.72
CA LEU A 35 4.12 20.06 -57.83
C LEU A 35 2.81 20.08 -58.62
N GLY A 36 1.78 20.66 -58.03
CA GLY A 36 0.54 21.01 -58.71
C GLY A 36 0.10 22.41 -58.30
N GLY A 37 0.43 23.38 -59.10
CA GLY A 37 0.00 24.76 -58.89
C GLY A 37 -1.41 25.02 -59.44
N ALA A 38 -2.22 25.75 -58.68
CA ALA A 38 -3.38 26.47 -59.19
C ALA A 38 -3.43 27.87 -58.57
N ARG A 39 -3.33 28.88 -59.46
CA ARG A 39 -3.50 30.31 -59.15
C ARG A 39 -4.99 30.60 -59.02
N HIS A 40 -5.44 31.30 -58.00
CA HIS A 40 -6.66 32.12 -58.04
C HIS A 40 -6.42 33.48 -57.37
N ALA A 41 -6.98 34.48 -57.96
CA ALA A 41 -6.83 35.91 -57.73
C ALA A 41 -7.59 36.38 -56.45
N PRO A 42 -7.30 37.60 -55.93
CA PRO A 42 -7.80 38.06 -54.63
C PRO A 42 -9.22 38.62 -54.76
N VAL A 43 -10.06 38.27 -53.77
CA VAL A 43 -11.33 38.94 -53.51
C VAL A 43 -11.17 39.77 -52.23
N ASN A 44 -11.29 41.09 -52.38
CA ASN A 44 -11.44 42.03 -51.27
C ASN A 44 -12.80 41.83 -50.61
N GLY A 45 -12.80 41.56 -49.31
CA GLY A 45 -13.99 41.56 -48.47
C GLY A 45 -13.60 41.93 -47.05
N GLY A 46 -13.89 43.17 -46.64
CA GLY A 46 -13.75 43.63 -45.28
C GLY A 46 -14.66 42.85 -44.34
N GLY A 47 -14.08 42.17 -43.39
CA GLY A 47 -14.79 41.49 -42.33
C GLY A 47 -14.12 41.86 -40.99
N GLN A 48 -14.91 42.41 -40.10
CA GLN A 48 -14.55 42.81 -38.74
C GLN A 48 -13.88 41.65 -38.02
N ALA A 49 -12.74 41.91 -37.38
CA ALA A 49 -12.08 40.99 -36.46
C ALA A 49 -12.97 40.77 -35.23
N THR A 50 -13.62 39.63 -35.19
CA THR A 50 -14.28 39.16 -33.97
C THR A 50 -13.17 38.70 -33.00
N GLN A 51 -12.99 39.46 -31.92
CA GLN A 51 -12.13 39.04 -30.81
C GLN A 51 -12.65 37.71 -30.27
N LEU A 52 -11.80 36.69 -30.27
CA LEU A 52 -12.01 35.46 -29.52
C LEU A 52 -12.11 35.81 -28.01
N PRO A 53 -13.07 35.28 -27.29
CA PRO A 53 -13.14 35.50 -25.86
C PRO A 53 -11.86 34.94 -25.19
N ALA A 54 -11.29 35.74 -24.29
CA ALA A 54 -10.16 35.34 -23.45
C ALA A 54 -10.50 34.02 -22.74
N ALA A 55 -9.55 33.08 -22.78
CA ALA A 55 -9.66 31.82 -22.06
C ALA A 55 -10.03 32.13 -20.59
N ALA A 56 -11.16 31.61 -20.16
CA ALA A 56 -11.57 31.68 -18.77
C ALA A 56 -10.47 31.00 -17.92
N SER A 57 -9.87 31.77 -17.04
CA SER A 57 -8.95 31.25 -16.02
C SER A 57 -9.73 30.22 -15.21
N VAL A 58 -9.33 28.95 -15.33
CA VAL A 58 -9.80 27.89 -14.45
C VAL A 58 -9.32 28.25 -13.05
N SER A 59 -10.23 28.74 -12.22
CA SER A 59 -9.97 28.91 -10.79
C SER A 59 -9.80 27.52 -10.22
N THR A 60 -8.56 27.16 -9.86
CA THR A 60 -8.26 26.03 -8.99
C THR A 60 -9.08 26.23 -7.71
N PRO A 61 -9.87 25.22 -7.27
CA PRO A 61 -10.53 25.31 -5.98
C PRO A 61 -9.45 25.55 -4.93
N ALA A 62 -9.68 26.52 -4.03
CA ALA A 62 -8.79 26.77 -2.91
C ALA A 62 -8.63 25.45 -2.13
N PRO A 63 -7.39 25.11 -1.68
CA PRO A 63 -7.20 23.92 -0.88
C PRO A 63 -8.11 24.00 0.34
N SER A 64 -8.92 22.94 0.52
CA SER A 64 -9.72 22.76 1.72
C SER A 64 -8.79 22.88 2.92
N SER A 65 -9.09 23.78 3.83
CA SER A 65 -8.26 23.96 5.03
C SER A 65 -8.46 22.74 5.92
N VAL A 66 -7.52 21.78 5.82
CA VAL A 66 -7.40 20.69 6.80
C VAL A 66 -7.25 21.33 8.17
N PRO A 67 -8.02 20.94 9.19
CA PRO A 67 -7.84 21.45 10.54
C PRO A 67 -6.40 21.19 10.97
N LYS A 68 -5.63 22.25 11.17
CA LYS A 68 -4.25 22.15 11.64
C LYS A 68 -4.30 21.61 13.07
N LEU A 69 -3.73 20.42 13.29
CA LEU A 69 -3.51 19.90 14.63
C LEU A 69 -2.74 20.96 15.45
N PRO A 70 -3.06 21.13 16.73
CA PRO A 70 -2.24 21.97 17.59
C PRO A 70 -0.81 21.43 17.56
N ASP A 71 0.15 22.27 17.13
CA ASP A 71 1.57 22.00 17.25
C ASP A 71 1.88 21.88 18.75
N VAL A 72 1.89 20.66 19.26
CA VAL A 72 2.42 20.41 20.60
C VAL A 72 3.93 20.48 20.45
N ALA A 73 4.54 21.51 21.03
CA ALA A 73 5.98 21.66 21.05
C ALA A 73 6.60 20.44 21.76
N SER A 74 7.02 19.44 20.97
CA SER A 74 7.82 18.33 21.46
C SER A 74 9.21 18.85 21.80
N THR A 75 9.76 18.48 22.94
CA THR A 75 11.17 18.73 23.27
C THR A 75 12.09 17.77 22.52
N ALA A 76 11.56 16.74 21.84
CA ALA A 76 12.32 15.77 21.08
C ALA A 76 12.89 16.40 19.80
N ASP A 77 14.16 16.12 19.52
CA ASP A 77 14.83 16.58 18.30
C ASP A 77 14.73 15.51 17.20
N PHE A 78 13.88 15.77 16.20
CA PHE A 78 13.71 14.92 15.02
C PHE A 78 14.58 15.34 13.83
N ALA A 79 15.68 16.09 14.04
CA ALA A 79 16.58 16.50 12.96
C ALA A 79 17.16 15.29 12.20
N THR A 80 17.47 14.19 12.90
CA THR A 80 17.96 12.95 12.28
C THR A 80 16.90 12.32 11.37
N VAL A 81 15.62 12.30 11.76
CA VAL A 81 14.52 11.82 10.92
C VAL A 81 14.43 12.65 9.63
N SER A 82 14.49 13.99 9.76
CA SER A 82 14.47 14.89 8.61
C SER A 82 15.70 14.72 7.71
N LYS A 83 16.88 14.50 8.30
CA LYS A 83 18.11 14.23 7.54
C LYS A 83 18.00 12.94 6.73
N LEU A 84 17.56 11.85 7.33
CA LEU A 84 17.38 10.56 6.65
C LEU A 84 16.44 10.68 5.45
N MET A 85 15.32 11.40 5.60
CA MET A 85 14.37 11.62 4.50
C MET A 85 14.98 12.45 3.37
N ASN A 86 15.65 13.57 3.70
CA ASN A 86 16.27 14.43 2.70
C ASN A 86 17.42 13.71 1.97
N ASP A 87 18.24 12.95 2.67
CA ASP A 87 19.35 12.17 2.07
C ASP A 87 18.80 11.10 1.10
N ALA A 88 17.74 10.40 1.48
CA ALA A 88 17.11 9.38 0.63
C ALA A 88 16.51 9.99 -0.65
N ILE A 89 15.87 11.16 -0.54
CA ILE A 89 15.32 11.89 -1.70
C ILE A 89 16.47 12.42 -2.58
N ALA A 90 17.51 13.00 -1.99
CA ALA A 90 18.66 13.50 -2.73
C ALA A 90 19.43 12.38 -3.46
N ALA A 91 19.42 11.16 -2.90
CA ALA A 91 19.98 9.96 -3.53
C ALA A 91 19.06 9.37 -4.64
N GLY A 92 17.85 9.92 -4.84
CA GLY A 92 16.89 9.41 -5.82
C GLY A 92 16.19 8.11 -5.41
N ASN A 93 16.26 7.72 -4.13
CA ASN A 93 15.67 6.48 -3.63
C ASN A 93 14.12 6.54 -3.61
N LEU A 94 13.54 7.71 -3.50
CA LEU A 94 12.10 7.97 -3.57
C LEU A 94 11.85 9.42 -3.98
N PRO A 95 10.72 9.74 -4.62
CA PRO A 95 10.37 11.12 -4.96
C PRO A 95 10.05 11.97 -3.74
N GLY A 96 9.33 11.41 -2.77
CA GLY A 96 8.92 12.10 -1.57
C GLY A 96 8.13 11.22 -0.61
N ALA A 97 7.81 11.76 0.55
CA ALA A 97 7.04 11.10 1.60
C ALA A 97 6.39 12.08 2.57
N VAL A 98 5.44 11.58 3.35
CA VAL A 98 4.94 12.23 4.56
C VAL A 98 5.25 11.33 5.76
N VAL A 99 5.79 11.93 6.82
CA VAL A 99 6.15 11.24 8.08
C VAL A 99 5.33 11.83 9.21
N VAL A 100 4.66 10.96 9.99
CA VAL A 100 3.98 11.33 11.23
C VAL A 100 4.50 10.47 12.36
N ILE A 101 4.84 11.12 13.50
CA ILE A 101 5.24 10.45 14.73
C ILE A 101 4.27 10.88 15.83
N GLY A 102 3.67 9.88 16.49
CA GLY A 102 2.88 10.10 17.69
C GLY A 102 3.57 9.53 18.92
N HIS A 103 3.46 10.23 20.03
CA HIS A 103 3.99 9.79 21.32
C HIS A 103 3.18 10.39 22.48
N GLY A 104 2.89 9.59 23.49
CA GLY A 104 2.19 10.04 24.68
C GLY A 104 0.81 10.66 24.43
N GLY A 105 0.10 10.17 23.40
CA GLY A 105 -1.25 10.65 23.06
C GLY A 105 -1.29 11.87 22.13
N ASN A 106 -0.13 12.35 21.65
CA ASN A 106 -0.04 13.53 20.79
C ASN A 106 0.73 13.23 19.51
N VAL A 107 0.40 13.94 18.42
CA VAL A 107 1.28 14.00 17.26
C VAL A 107 2.44 14.94 17.60
N THR A 108 3.65 14.40 17.65
CA THR A 108 4.87 15.12 18.01
C THR A 108 5.69 15.56 16.80
N PHE A 109 5.40 14.96 15.64
CA PHE A 109 6.06 15.31 14.39
C PHE A 109 5.14 15.01 13.20
N HIS A 110 5.02 15.97 12.26
CA HIS A 110 4.27 15.81 11.02
C HIS A 110 4.95 16.63 9.94
N ARG A 111 5.49 15.99 8.89
CA ARG A 111 6.19 16.68 7.81
C ARG A 111 6.09 15.97 6.47
N ALA A 112 5.97 16.79 5.41
CA ALA A 112 6.09 16.37 4.01
C ALA A 112 7.52 16.65 3.51
N TYR A 113 8.02 15.76 2.62
CA TYR A 113 9.35 15.82 2.03
C TYR A 113 9.28 15.55 0.52
N GLY A 114 10.07 16.30 -0.26
CA GLY A 114 10.25 16.04 -1.69
C GLY A 114 9.04 16.35 -2.56
N LEU A 115 8.79 15.52 -3.55
CA LEU A 115 7.82 15.74 -4.61
C LEU A 115 6.74 14.63 -4.60
N ARG A 116 5.50 15.05 -4.84
CA ARG A 116 4.37 14.14 -5.09
C ARG A 116 4.42 13.61 -6.52
N LYS A 117 4.77 14.45 -7.50
CA LYS A 117 4.93 14.12 -8.92
C LYS A 117 6.19 14.78 -9.48
N LEU A 118 6.93 14.07 -10.32
CA LEU A 118 8.15 14.58 -10.93
C LEU A 118 7.86 15.55 -12.08
N ALA A 119 8.83 16.41 -12.40
CA ALA A 119 8.73 17.35 -13.52
C ALA A 119 8.70 16.60 -14.86
N GLY A 120 7.89 17.08 -15.80
CA GLY A 120 7.76 16.50 -17.14
C GLY A 120 6.84 15.29 -17.22
N GLU A 121 6.38 14.78 -16.08
CA GLU A 121 5.37 13.72 -16.06
C GLU A 121 3.98 14.27 -16.35
N PRO A 122 3.04 13.39 -16.80
CA PRO A 122 1.68 13.80 -17.08
C PRO A 122 1.01 14.48 -15.90
N GLY A 123 0.41 15.64 -16.14
CA GLY A 123 -0.55 16.28 -15.25
C GLY A 123 -1.90 15.56 -15.28
N LEU A 124 -2.91 16.17 -14.66
CA LEU A 124 -4.25 15.60 -14.64
C LEU A 124 -4.89 15.53 -16.02
N ASP A 125 -4.55 16.46 -16.91
CA ASP A 125 -5.01 16.50 -18.30
C ASP A 125 -4.21 15.56 -19.24
N GLY A 126 -3.24 14.81 -18.69
CA GLY A 126 -2.39 13.90 -19.45
C GLY A 126 -1.23 14.57 -20.18
N SER A 127 -1.12 15.91 -20.20
CA SER A 127 0.00 16.63 -20.79
C SER A 127 1.19 16.71 -19.84
N PRO A 128 2.45 16.83 -20.35
CA PRO A 128 3.61 17.06 -19.51
C PRO A 128 3.44 18.30 -18.63
N ALA A 129 3.66 18.17 -17.33
CA ALA A 129 3.38 19.21 -16.36
C ALA A 129 4.59 19.45 -15.41
N PRO A 130 4.65 20.60 -14.72
CA PRO A 130 5.65 20.87 -13.68
C PRO A 130 5.64 19.82 -12.56
N ALA A 131 6.73 19.78 -11.80
CA ALA A 131 6.77 19.01 -10.55
C ALA A 131 5.69 19.49 -9.58
N GLU A 132 5.15 18.55 -8.81
CA GLU A 132 4.21 18.85 -7.73
C GLU A 132 4.90 18.60 -6.39
N PRO A 133 4.97 19.59 -5.46
CA PRO A 133 5.53 19.38 -4.14
C PRO A 133 4.69 18.38 -3.34
N MET A 134 5.35 17.60 -2.49
CA MET A 134 4.66 16.82 -1.47
C MET A 134 4.05 17.75 -0.44
N THR A 135 2.83 17.46 0.00
CA THR A 135 2.12 18.20 1.05
C THR A 135 1.67 17.24 2.15
N GLU A 136 1.46 17.74 3.36
CA GLU A 136 1.06 16.92 4.51
C GLU A 136 -0.31 16.26 4.31
N ASP A 137 -1.17 16.85 3.47
CA ASP A 137 -2.48 16.33 3.10
C ASP A 137 -2.45 15.44 1.84
N THR A 138 -1.28 15.04 1.38
CA THR A 138 -1.14 14.13 0.23
C THR A 138 -1.76 12.78 0.55
N ILE A 139 -2.58 12.29 -0.38
CA ILE A 139 -3.22 10.98 -0.32
C ILE A 139 -2.35 9.95 -1.05
N PHE A 140 -2.13 8.80 -0.44
CA PHE A 140 -1.29 7.72 -0.96
C PHE A 140 -2.08 6.43 -1.16
N ASP A 141 -1.70 5.65 -2.16
CA ASP A 141 -2.05 4.23 -2.25
C ASP A 141 -1.34 3.47 -1.12
N LEU A 142 -2.10 2.96 -0.19
CA LEU A 142 -1.60 2.31 1.02
C LEU A 142 -1.09 0.89 0.80
N ALA A 143 -1.35 0.29 -0.36
CA ALA A 143 -1.02 -1.10 -0.64
C ALA A 143 -1.47 -2.02 0.52
N SER A 144 -0.57 -2.85 1.03
CA SER A 144 -0.86 -3.85 2.07
C SER A 144 -1.24 -3.30 3.44
N LEU A 145 -1.10 -2.00 3.72
CA LEU A 145 -1.72 -1.42 4.94
C LEU A 145 -3.26 -1.56 4.92
N THR A 146 -3.85 -1.77 3.75
CA THR A 146 -5.26 -2.16 3.59
C THR A 146 -5.63 -3.34 4.48
N LYS A 147 -4.73 -4.31 4.62
CA LYS A 147 -4.96 -5.54 5.41
C LYS A 147 -5.27 -5.24 6.87
N ILE A 148 -4.53 -4.32 7.48
CA ILE A 148 -4.67 -4.00 8.90
C ILE A 148 -5.73 -2.93 9.15
N LEU A 149 -5.76 -1.87 8.31
CA LEU A 149 -6.68 -0.75 8.52
C LEU A 149 -8.12 -1.11 8.20
N ALA A 150 -8.34 -1.90 7.14
CA ALA A 150 -9.67 -2.28 6.67
C ALA A 150 -10.04 -3.72 7.08
N THR A 151 -9.38 -4.71 6.48
CA THR A 151 -9.86 -6.09 6.47
C THR A 151 -9.76 -6.78 7.83
N ALA A 152 -8.58 -6.73 8.48
CA ALA A 152 -8.42 -7.35 9.80
C ALA A 152 -9.35 -6.70 10.82
N THR A 153 -9.42 -5.36 10.85
CA THR A 153 -10.32 -4.63 11.75
C THR A 153 -11.78 -5.04 11.54
N ALA A 154 -12.24 -5.16 10.29
CA ALA A 154 -13.60 -5.62 9.98
C ALA A 154 -13.85 -7.07 10.43
N VAL A 155 -12.90 -7.99 10.21
CA VAL A 155 -13.03 -9.38 10.68
C VAL A 155 -13.12 -9.44 12.21
N MET A 156 -12.35 -8.60 12.93
CA MET A 156 -12.42 -8.51 14.39
C MET A 156 -13.79 -7.99 14.87
N GLN A 157 -14.41 -7.06 14.16
CA GLN A 157 -15.78 -6.62 14.44
C GLN A 157 -16.79 -7.77 14.27
N LEU A 158 -16.65 -8.56 13.20
CA LEU A 158 -17.52 -9.72 12.98
C LEU A 158 -17.33 -10.78 14.06
N TYR A 159 -16.11 -10.95 14.57
CA TYR A 159 -15.84 -11.81 15.72
C TYR A 159 -16.53 -11.29 16.99
N GLU A 160 -16.44 -10.01 17.34
CA GLU A 160 -17.14 -9.42 18.49
C GLU A 160 -18.67 -9.58 18.39
N GLN A 161 -19.20 -9.56 17.17
CA GLN A 161 -20.62 -9.77 16.90
C GLN A 161 -21.02 -11.27 16.94
N GLY A 162 -20.09 -12.17 17.19
CA GLY A 162 -20.32 -13.62 17.20
C GLY A 162 -20.68 -14.21 15.82
N LYS A 163 -20.40 -13.48 14.75
CA LYS A 163 -20.71 -13.90 13.36
C LYS A 163 -19.64 -14.83 12.77
N VAL A 164 -18.41 -14.78 13.28
CA VAL A 164 -17.29 -15.61 12.84
C VAL A 164 -16.46 -16.06 14.03
N GLY A 165 -15.85 -17.25 13.95
CA GLY A 165 -14.85 -17.77 14.88
C GLY A 165 -13.48 -17.91 14.21
N PHE A 166 -12.39 -17.62 14.93
CA PHE A 166 -11.06 -17.69 14.33
C PHE A 166 -10.65 -19.11 13.91
N ASP A 167 -11.13 -20.10 14.62
CA ASP A 167 -10.84 -21.51 14.34
C ASP A 167 -11.89 -22.19 13.44
N ASP A 168 -12.86 -21.40 12.94
CA ASP A 168 -13.84 -21.88 11.97
C ASP A 168 -13.16 -22.11 10.63
N PRO A 169 -13.50 -23.22 9.92
CA PRO A 169 -13.00 -23.49 8.58
C PRO A 169 -13.49 -22.44 7.56
N VAL A 170 -12.61 -21.98 6.69
CA VAL A 170 -12.94 -21.01 5.63
C VAL A 170 -14.12 -21.48 4.78
N GLN A 171 -14.17 -22.78 4.45
CA GLN A 171 -15.24 -23.36 3.64
C GLN A 171 -16.64 -23.24 4.27
N GLN A 172 -16.75 -23.00 5.58
CA GLN A 172 -18.03 -22.76 6.27
C GLN A 172 -18.69 -21.48 5.75
N TYR A 173 -17.91 -20.45 5.48
CA TYR A 173 -18.37 -19.14 5.00
C TYR A 173 -18.28 -19.02 3.48
N LEU A 174 -17.26 -19.62 2.89
CA LEU A 174 -16.97 -19.62 1.46
C LEU A 174 -16.93 -21.06 0.92
N PRO A 175 -18.10 -21.71 0.67
CA PRO A 175 -18.13 -23.11 0.24
C PRO A 175 -17.34 -23.38 -1.05
N ALA A 176 -17.25 -22.38 -1.94
CA ALA A 176 -16.47 -22.45 -3.18
C ALA A 176 -14.96 -22.60 -2.93
N PHE A 177 -14.47 -22.36 -1.70
CA PHE A 177 -13.08 -22.56 -1.32
C PHE A 177 -12.66 -24.04 -1.37
N ASN A 178 -13.56 -24.97 -1.20
CA ASN A 178 -13.24 -26.40 -1.17
C ASN A 178 -14.26 -27.28 -1.92
N THR A 179 -14.55 -26.98 -3.17
CA THR A 179 -15.48 -27.75 -4.00
C THR A 179 -14.97 -29.17 -4.34
N ALA A 180 -13.64 -29.36 -4.34
CA ALA A 180 -13.00 -30.65 -4.61
C ALA A 180 -12.93 -31.56 -3.39
N ASN A 181 -13.42 -31.14 -2.20
CA ASN A 181 -13.31 -31.84 -0.93
C ASN A 181 -11.85 -32.21 -0.56
N ASP A 182 -10.88 -31.32 -0.85
CA ASP A 182 -9.49 -31.50 -0.42
C ASP A 182 -9.42 -31.47 1.12
N PRO A 183 -8.92 -32.52 1.77
CA PRO A 183 -8.84 -32.59 3.22
C PRO A 183 -7.87 -31.58 3.83
N ARG A 184 -6.93 -31.02 3.06
CA ARG A 184 -6.07 -29.92 3.50
C ARG A 184 -6.84 -28.62 3.52
N ARG A 185 -7.55 -28.26 2.45
CA ARG A 185 -8.39 -27.06 2.39
C ARG A 185 -9.48 -27.04 3.45
N ALA A 186 -10.03 -28.22 3.80
CA ALA A 186 -11.00 -28.36 4.89
C ALA A 186 -10.47 -27.94 6.26
N LYS A 187 -9.13 -27.91 6.46
CA LYS A 187 -8.47 -27.54 7.72
C LYS A 187 -8.05 -26.07 7.78
N VAL A 188 -8.14 -25.33 6.65
CA VAL A 188 -7.78 -23.91 6.64
C VAL A 188 -8.80 -23.12 7.44
N THR A 189 -8.36 -22.40 8.45
CA THR A 189 -9.20 -21.60 9.36
C THR A 189 -9.00 -20.09 9.11
N LEU A 190 -9.91 -19.27 9.67
CA LEU A 190 -9.78 -17.81 9.59
C LEU A 190 -8.50 -17.32 10.31
N ARG A 191 -8.11 -17.96 11.42
CA ARG A 191 -6.83 -17.70 12.10
C ARG A 191 -5.67 -17.86 11.14
N MET A 192 -5.63 -18.93 10.35
CA MET A 192 -4.55 -19.20 9.41
C MET A 192 -4.51 -18.18 8.26
N LEU A 193 -5.66 -17.68 7.80
CA LEU A 193 -5.69 -16.58 6.83
C LEU A 193 -5.11 -15.29 7.44
N LEU A 194 -5.56 -14.92 8.65
CA LEU A 194 -5.14 -13.69 9.35
C LEU A 194 -3.66 -13.69 9.76
N THR A 195 -3.05 -14.87 9.94
CA THR A 195 -1.64 -15.02 10.33
C THR A 195 -0.71 -15.46 9.19
N HIS A 196 -1.24 -15.60 7.97
CA HIS A 196 -0.49 -16.08 6.80
C HIS A 196 0.14 -17.47 6.98
N THR A 197 -0.61 -18.38 7.62
CA THR A 197 -0.22 -19.80 7.84
C THR A 197 -1.16 -20.78 7.15
N SER A 198 -1.99 -20.32 6.23
CA SER A 198 -3.00 -21.13 5.51
C SER A 198 -2.42 -22.17 4.55
N GLY A 199 -1.18 -21.96 4.09
CA GLY A 199 -0.56 -22.75 3.03
C GLY A 199 -0.86 -22.21 1.61
N GLU A 200 -1.59 -21.10 1.46
CA GLU A 200 -1.84 -20.45 0.17
C GLU A 200 -0.53 -19.88 -0.43
N THR A 201 -0.50 -19.77 -1.77
CA THR A 201 0.57 -19.07 -2.50
C THR A 201 0.57 -17.57 -2.18
N GLY A 202 1.61 -16.84 -2.62
CA GLY A 202 1.71 -15.39 -2.40
C GLY A 202 0.57 -14.60 -3.01
N ASP A 203 0.21 -14.90 -4.27
CA ASP A 203 -0.84 -14.21 -5.03
C ASP A 203 -1.47 -15.15 -6.06
N VAL A 204 -2.55 -14.70 -6.70
CA VAL A 204 -3.23 -15.42 -7.80
C VAL A 204 -2.39 -15.39 -9.07
N ASP A 205 -2.67 -16.30 -10.01
CA ASP A 205 -1.97 -16.34 -11.31
C ASP A 205 -2.37 -15.14 -12.18
N LEU A 206 -1.37 -14.36 -12.60
CA LEU A 206 -1.50 -13.14 -13.40
C LEU A 206 -0.95 -13.30 -14.84
N LYS A 207 -0.62 -14.54 -15.28
CA LYS A 207 0.02 -14.77 -16.57
C LYS A 207 -0.84 -14.40 -17.77
N ASP A 208 -2.14 -14.51 -17.66
CA ASP A 208 -3.10 -14.09 -18.67
C ASP A 208 -3.62 -12.66 -18.37
N PRO A 209 -4.17 -11.95 -19.37
CA PRO A 209 -4.55 -10.54 -19.22
C PRO A 209 -5.96 -10.32 -18.65
N TRP A 210 -6.51 -11.26 -17.84
CA TRP A 210 -7.81 -11.07 -17.23
C TRP A 210 -7.89 -9.74 -16.47
N GLY A 211 -9.01 -9.07 -16.54
CA GLY A 211 -9.29 -7.85 -15.78
C GLY A 211 -8.51 -6.59 -16.20
N LEU A 212 -7.57 -6.66 -17.18
CA LEU A 212 -6.79 -5.49 -17.62
C LEU A 212 -7.60 -4.51 -18.45
N SER A 213 -8.36 -4.99 -19.43
CA SER A 213 -9.21 -4.14 -20.26
C SER A 213 -10.48 -3.70 -19.56
N THR A 214 -11.05 -4.58 -18.76
CA THR A 214 -12.22 -4.33 -17.93
C THR A 214 -12.08 -5.12 -16.64
N PRO A 215 -12.22 -4.48 -15.47
CA PRO A 215 -12.11 -5.20 -14.20
C PRO A 215 -13.06 -6.38 -14.09
N GLU A 216 -12.56 -7.51 -13.60
CA GLU A 216 -13.27 -8.78 -13.47
C GLU A 216 -13.17 -9.32 -12.04
N ARG A 217 -13.91 -8.70 -11.11
CA ARG A 217 -13.89 -9.09 -9.70
C ARG A 217 -14.20 -10.57 -9.46
N ALA A 218 -15.19 -11.10 -10.19
CA ALA A 218 -15.59 -12.49 -10.04
C ALA A 218 -14.48 -13.47 -10.42
N GLU A 219 -13.71 -13.16 -11.47
CA GLU A 219 -12.56 -13.95 -11.89
C GLU A 219 -11.43 -13.91 -10.84
N GLY A 220 -11.09 -12.72 -10.33
CA GLY A 220 -10.09 -12.61 -9.26
C GLY A 220 -10.46 -13.41 -8.01
N LEU A 221 -11.74 -13.35 -7.61
CA LEU A 221 -12.24 -14.15 -6.49
C LEU A 221 -12.23 -15.65 -6.80
N HIS A 222 -12.61 -16.05 -8.01
CA HIS A 222 -12.55 -17.45 -8.44
C HIS A 222 -11.12 -17.99 -8.35
N ARG A 223 -10.14 -17.24 -8.83
CA ARG A 223 -8.71 -17.61 -8.73
C ARG A 223 -8.26 -17.76 -7.27
N ALA A 224 -8.60 -16.80 -6.41
CA ALA A 224 -8.27 -16.89 -4.98
C ALA A 224 -8.91 -18.12 -4.31
N LEU A 225 -10.15 -18.45 -4.66
CA LEU A 225 -10.85 -19.61 -4.12
C LEU A 225 -10.32 -20.97 -4.62
N THR A 226 -9.65 -21.01 -5.78
CA THR A 226 -9.28 -22.26 -6.44
C THR A 226 -7.77 -22.50 -6.56
N THR A 227 -6.93 -21.52 -6.24
CA THR A 227 -5.46 -21.67 -6.25
C THR A 227 -5.03 -22.80 -5.31
N PRO A 228 -4.21 -23.76 -5.78
CA PRO A 228 -3.78 -24.89 -4.95
C PRO A 228 -2.91 -24.45 -3.77
N LEU A 229 -3.05 -25.12 -2.62
CA LEU A 229 -2.16 -24.91 -1.48
C LEU A 229 -0.74 -25.39 -1.80
N GLU A 230 0.27 -24.58 -1.48
CA GLU A 230 1.70 -24.93 -1.62
C GLU A 230 2.23 -25.73 -0.44
N SER A 231 1.70 -25.51 0.77
CA SER A 231 2.10 -26.19 2.01
C SER A 231 0.90 -26.66 2.81
N GLY A 232 1.13 -27.46 3.85
CA GLY A 232 0.07 -27.84 4.79
C GLY A 232 -0.42 -26.65 5.61
N PRO A 233 -1.74 -26.54 5.89
CA PRO A 233 -2.28 -25.50 6.74
C PRO A 233 -1.67 -25.53 8.15
N GLY A 234 -1.17 -24.39 8.62
CA GLY A 234 -0.52 -24.23 9.92
C GLY A 234 0.95 -24.64 9.98
N GLU A 235 1.55 -25.14 8.89
CA GLU A 235 2.91 -25.66 8.89
C GLU A 235 3.99 -24.58 8.77
N VAL A 236 3.75 -23.56 7.93
CA VAL A 236 4.74 -22.51 7.65
C VAL A 236 4.08 -21.14 7.57
N PHE A 237 4.81 -20.11 7.96
CA PHE A 237 4.47 -18.74 7.64
C PHE A 237 4.84 -18.46 6.18
N ARG A 238 3.84 -18.01 5.41
CA ARG A 238 4.03 -17.51 4.03
C ARG A 238 3.08 -16.34 3.80
N TYR A 239 3.66 -15.16 3.64
CA TYR A 239 2.85 -13.98 3.30
C TYR A 239 2.07 -14.23 2.01
N SER A 240 0.76 -14.02 2.05
CA SER A 240 -0.14 -14.32 0.94
C SER A 240 -1.25 -13.25 0.83
N ASP A 241 -1.38 -12.66 -0.34
CA ASP A 241 -2.47 -11.74 -0.68
C ASP A 241 -3.80 -12.49 -0.83
N ILE A 242 -3.76 -13.75 -1.29
CA ILE A 242 -4.94 -14.62 -1.39
C ILE A 242 -5.67 -14.71 -0.05
N ASN A 243 -4.95 -14.83 1.07
CA ASN A 243 -5.56 -14.89 2.39
C ASN A 243 -6.49 -13.69 2.64
N PHE A 244 -6.05 -12.51 2.29
CA PHE A 244 -6.81 -11.28 2.53
C PHE A 244 -7.86 -11.02 1.45
N ILE A 245 -7.67 -11.50 0.21
CA ILE A 245 -8.74 -11.54 -0.79
C ILE A 245 -9.91 -12.38 -0.26
N LEU A 246 -9.62 -13.56 0.30
CA LEU A 246 -10.62 -14.45 0.89
C LEU A 246 -11.30 -13.83 2.12
N LEU A 247 -10.55 -13.15 2.99
CA LEU A 247 -11.13 -12.43 4.14
C LEU A 247 -12.02 -11.27 3.70
N GLY A 248 -11.66 -10.53 2.65
CA GLY A 248 -12.53 -9.51 2.06
C GLY A 248 -13.85 -10.10 1.54
N ALA A 249 -13.77 -11.22 0.81
CA ALA A 249 -14.95 -11.94 0.34
C ALA A 249 -15.81 -12.50 1.49
N LEU A 250 -15.18 -12.95 2.58
CA LEU A 250 -15.87 -13.39 3.79
C LEU A 250 -16.66 -12.25 4.44
N ILE A 251 -16.06 -11.06 4.56
CA ILE A 251 -16.76 -9.88 5.10
C ILE A 251 -18.01 -9.61 4.28
N GLU A 252 -17.91 -9.53 2.96
CA GLU A 252 -19.06 -9.32 2.07
C GLU A 252 -20.11 -10.40 2.20
N LYS A 253 -19.69 -11.66 2.32
CA LYS A 253 -20.60 -12.80 2.47
C LYS A 253 -21.39 -12.78 3.77
N VAL A 254 -20.73 -12.37 4.87
CA VAL A 254 -21.32 -12.39 6.23
C VAL A 254 -22.18 -11.15 6.48
N THR A 255 -21.80 -10.00 5.92
CA THR A 255 -22.50 -8.72 6.13
C THR A 255 -23.59 -8.46 5.09
N GLY A 256 -23.40 -8.88 3.88
CA GLY A 256 -24.21 -8.51 2.72
C GLY A 256 -23.80 -7.18 2.08
N ASP A 257 -22.87 -6.44 2.70
CA ASP A 257 -22.36 -5.16 2.19
C ASP A 257 -21.09 -5.39 1.36
N ALA A 258 -20.84 -4.53 0.37
CA ALA A 258 -19.56 -4.48 -0.30
C ALA A 258 -18.46 -4.06 0.69
N LEU A 259 -17.24 -4.61 0.55
CA LEU A 259 -16.13 -4.38 1.49
C LEU A 259 -15.84 -2.90 1.71
N ASP A 260 -15.77 -2.11 0.63
CA ASP A 260 -15.51 -0.67 0.70
C ASP A 260 -16.60 0.11 1.44
N VAL A 261 -17.85 -0.31 1.31
CA VAL A 261 -18.99 0.28 2.02
C VAL A 261 -18.93 -0.07 3.51
N TYR A 262 -18.72 -1.35 3.82
CA TYR A 262 -18.65 -1.82 5.19
C TYR A 262 -17.57 -1.09 5.99
N VAL A 263 -16.33 -1.07 5.50
CA VAL A 263 -15.23 -0.45 6.24
C VAL A 263 -15.34 1.07 6.30
N GLN A 264 -15.93 1.71 5.29
CA GLN A 264 -16.21 3.15 5.33
C GLN A 264 -17.09 3.49 6.52
N HIS A 265 -18.25 2.82 6.67
CA HIS A 265 -19.24 3.12 7.70
C HIS A 265 -18.85 2.61 9.09
N HIS A 266 -18.14 1.47 9.16
CA HIS A 266 -17.89 0.80 10.45
C HIS A 266 -16.47 0.99 10.99
N VAL A 267 -15.54 1.51 10.19
CA VAL A 267 -14.15 1.74 10.61
C VAL A 267 -13.75 3.21 10.43
N PHE A 268 -13.82 3.75 9.22
CA PHE A 268 -13.22 5.05 8.92
C PHE A 268 -14.06 6.24 9.41
N GLU A 269 -15.37 6.25 9.14
CA GLU A 269 -16.27 7.30 9.62
C GLU A 269 -16.31 7.42 11.15
N PRO A 270 -16.43 6.31 11.94
CA PRO A 270 -16.41 6.42 13.39
C PRO A 270 -15.09 6.97 13.96
N LEU A 271 -13.98 6.79 13.23
CA LEU A 271 -12.67 7.33 13.59
C LEU A 271 -12.46 8.78 13.12
N GLY A 272 -13.30 9.30 12.22
CA GLY A 272 -13.11 10.60 11.60
C GLY A 272 -12.00 10.62 10.55
N MET A 273 -11.72 9.49 9.90
CA MET A 273 -10.71 9.36 8.84
C MET A 273 -11.31 9.80 7.49
N GLU A 274 -11.43 11.11 7.30
CA GLU A 274 -12.20 11.70 6.19
C GLU A 274 -11.58 11.48 4.81
N ASP A 275 -10.27 11.34 4.72
CA ASP A 275 -9.51 11.13 3.48
C ASP A 275 -9.23 9.65 3.19
N THR A 276 -9.67 8.73 4.06
CA THR A 276 -9.43 7.29 3.95
C THR A 276 -10.58 6.58 3.27
N ARG A 277 -10.31 5.95 2.13
CA ARG A 277 -11.32 5.20 1.36
C ARG A 277 -10.71 4.34 0.26
N TYR A 278 -11.48 3.40 -0.24
CA TYR A 278 -11.22 2.80 -1.54
C TYR A 278 -11.58 3.76 -2.67
N LEU A 279 -10.90 3.66 -3.82
CA LEU A 279 -11.15 4.47 -5.01
C LEU A 279 -11.53 3.60 -6.22
N PRO A 280 -12.59 2.77 -6.14
CA PRO A 280 -12.97 1.91 -7.24
C PRO A 280 -13.42 2.73 -8.45
N ARG A 281 -12.93 2.37 -9.64
CA ARG A 281 -13.26 3.02 -10.90
C ARG A 281 -14.77 3.18 -11.11
N ALA A 282 -15.55 2.15 -10.79
CA ALA A 282 -17.00 2.13 -11.01
C ALA A 282 -17.78 3.14 -10.13
N LYS A 283 -17.15 3.66 -9.07
CA LYS A 283 -17.75 4.64 -8.14
C LYS A 283 -17.11 6.02 -8.25
N ALA A 284 -16.28 6.27 -9.27
CA ALA A 284 -15.72 7.59 -9.54
C ALA A 284 -16.84 8.57 -9.94
N CYS A 285 -16.82 9.76 -9.36
CA CYS A 285 -17.80 10.80 -9.56
C CYS A 285 -17.13 12.12 -9.94
N GLY A 286 -17.79 12.90 -10.78
CA GLY A 286 -17.24 14.13 -11.37
C GLY A 286 -16.68 13.88 -12.77
N PRO A 287 -16.08 14.91 -13.40
CA PRO A 287 -15.57 14.81 -14.76
C PRO A 287 -14.37 13.89 -14.85
N HIS A 288 -14.54 12.74 -15.47
CA HIS A 288 -13.47 11.75 -15.63
C HIS A 288 -13.63 10.92 -16.91
N THR A 289 -12.55 10.30 -17.32
CA THR A 289 -12.52 9.23 -18.32
C THR A 289 -12.00 7.95 -17.67
N THR A 290 -12.32 6.83 -18.29
CA THR A 290 -11.79 5.53 -17.88
C THR A 290 -11.08 4.89 -19.07
N VAL A 291 -9.88 4.36 -18.85
CA VAL A 291 -9.13 3.57 -19.82
C VAL A 291 -8.70 2.30 -19.09
N GLY A 292 -8.96 1.13 -19.68
CA GLY A 292 -8.67 -0.11 -19.00
C GLY A 292 -9.28 -0.17 -17.59
N ALA A 293 -8.46 -0.44 -16.61
CA ALA A 293 -8.84 -0.45 -15.18
C ALA A 293 -8.61 0.89 -14.46
N ALA A 294 -8.03 1.89 -15.13
CA ALA A 294 -7.65 3.16 -14.52
C ALA A 294 -8.72 4.26 -14.69
N THR A 295 -8.78 5.16 -13.70
CA THR A 295 -9.55 6.41 -13.74
C THR A 295 -8.62 7.58 -14.08
N ALA A 296 -9.05 8.48 -14.96
CA ALA A 296 -8.33 9.70 -15.30
C ALA A 296 -9.27 10.91 -15.22
N TRP A 297 -8.74 12.04 -14.80
CA TRP A 297 -9.47 13.30 -14.84
C TRP A 297 -9.83 13.68 -16.28
N ALA A 298 -10.97 14.33 -16.46
CA ALA A 298 -11.35 14.97 -17.71
C ALA A 298 -12.01 16.33 -17.40
N PRO A 299 -11.91 17.31 -18.33
CA PRO A 299 -12.62 18.56 -18.15
C PRO A 299 -14.14 18.31 -18.12
N ALA A 300 -14.86 19.05 -17.26
CA ALA A 300 -16.31 18.98 -17.21
C ALA A 300 -16.92 19.40 -18.55
N ALA A 301 -17.88 18.64 -19.06
CA ALA A 301 -18.68 19.06 -20.19
C ALA A 301 -19.51 20.33 -19.82
N PRO A 302 -19.76 21.25 -20.76
CA PRO A 302 -20.58 22.42 -20.49
C PRO A 302 -21.92 22.00 -19.85
N GLY A 303 -22.22 22.54 -18.66
CA GLY A 303 -23.46 22.25 -17.92
C GLY A 303 -23.43 21.05 -16.98
N GLN A 304 -22.32 20.32 -16.88
CA GLN A 304 -22.11 19.32 -15.82
C GLN A 304 -21.63 20.02 -14.55
N SER A 305 -22.40 19.85 -13.47
CA SER A 305 -21.96 20.24 -12.12
C SER A 305 -20.98 19.19 -11.59
N ALA A 306 -19.84 19.63 -11.07
CA ALA A 306 -18.85 18.75 -10.47
C ALA A 306 -19.26 18.17 -9.10
N ASP A 307 -20.40 18.59 -8.53
CA ASP A 307 -20.56 18.61 -7.07
C ASP A 307 -21.62 17.66 -6.49
N THR A 308 -22.27 16.80 -7.27
CA THR A 308 -23.25 15.86 -6.72
C THR A 308 -22.82 14.42 -6.92
N CYS A 309 -21.96 13.93 -6.00
CA CYS A 309 -21.64 12.51 -5.93
C CYS A 309 -22.73 11.74 -5.19
N ALA A 310 -23.15 10.60 -5.72
CA ALA A 310 -24.04 9.68 -5.02
C ALA A 310 -23.34 9.15 -3.74
N ALA A 311 -24.14 8.78 -2.74
CA ALA A 311 -23.61 8.12 -1.55
C ALA A 311 -22.78 6.89 -1.93
N GLY A 312 -21.63 6.71 -1.29
CA GLY A 312 -20.67 5.62 -1.57
C GLY A 312 -19.81 5.83 -2.83
N SER A 313 -19.93 6.96 -3.54
CA SER A 313 -19.01 7.37 -4.60
C SER A 313 -17.83 8.18 -4.04
N TRP A 314 -16.76 8.29 -4.83
CA TRP A 314 -15.63 9.16 -4.52
C TRP A 314 -15.46 10.24 -5.59
N SER A 315 -15.13 11.46 -5.17
CA SER A 315 -14.95 12.58 -6.09
C SER A 315 -13.57 12.54 -6.76
N VAL A 316 -13.54 12.65 -8.10
CA VAL A 316 -12.27 12.85 -8.85
C VAL A 316 -11.59 14.18 -8.51
N GLY A 317 -12.29 15.10 -7.81
CA GLY A 317 -11.69 16.29 -7.20
C GLY A 317 -10.59 15.99 -6.16
N LEU A 318 -10.46 14.74 -5.70
CA LEU A 318 -9.33 14.28 -4.86
C LEU A 318 -8.04 14.08 -5.65
N LEU A 319 -8.11 13.84 -6.97
CA LEU A 319 -6.93 13.53 -7.80
C LEU A 319 -5.77 14.52 -7.64
N PRO A 320 -5.98 15.85 -7.51
CA PRO A 320 -4.89 16.80 -7.27
C PRO A 320 -4.08 16.52 -6.00
N ARG A 321 -4.71 15.94 -4.98
CA ARG A 321 -4.06 15.60 -3.69
C ARG A 321 -3.42 14.22 -3.69
N ILE A 322 -3.77 13.35 -4.64
CA ILE A 322 -3.25 11.98 -4.69
C ILE A 322 -1.86 11.96 -5.31
N ALA A 323 -0.91 11.32 -4.62
CA ALA A 323 0.39 11.03 -5.19
C ALA A 323 0.26 9.96 -6.29
N PRO A 324 0.79 10.19 -7.49
CA PRO A 324 0.95 9.10 -8.44
C PRO A 324 1.82 8.00 -7.83
N THR A 325 1.35 6.75 -7.89
CA THR A 325 2.00 5.63 -7.19
C THR A 325 3.12 5.01 -8.00
N ALA A 326 2.86 4.70 -9.27
CA ALA A 326 3.81 4.08 -10.19
C ALA A 326 3.32 4.22 -11.63
N ARG A 327 4.15 3.81 -12.60
CA ARG A 327 3.68 3.52 -13.96
C ARG A 327 3.21 2.09 -14.05
N ASP A 328 2.13 1.87 -14.79
CA ASP A 328 1.69 0.52 -15.08
C ASP A 328 2.72 -0.22 -15.94
N GLU A 329 3.15 -1.38 -15.48
CA GLU A 329 4.15 -2.19 -16.17
C GLU A 329 3.64 -3.60 -16.52
N GLU A 330 2.35 -3.83 -16.31
CA GLU A 330 1.79 -5.13 -16.54
C GLU A 330 1.73 -5.50 -18.01
N ASN A 331 1.94 -6.80 -18.25
CA ASN A 331 1.81 -7.40 -19.57
C ASN A 331 2.62 -6.69 -20.67
N ARG A 332 3.84 -6.20 -20.35
CA ARG A 332 4.76 -5.57 -21.33
C ARG A 332 5.07 -6.44 -22.55
N GLY A 333 4.97 -7.77 -22.41
CA GLY A 333 5.19 -8.72 -23.51
C GLY A 333 4.09 -8.68 -24.57
N ASP A 334 2.88 -8.24 -24.18
CA ASP A 334 1.74 -8.03 -25.09
C ASP A 334 1.03 -6.71 -24.74
N PRO A 335 1.56 -5.58 -25.20
CA PRO A 335 1.02 -4.26 -24.92
C PRO A 335 -0.44 -4.06 -25.35
N GLY A 336 -0.88 -4.81 -26.36
CA GLY A 336 -2.26 -4.72 -26.88
C GLY A 336 -3.30 -5.22 -25.88
N ALA A 337 -2.92 -6.05 -24.93
CA ALA A 337 -3.81 -6.58 -23.89
C ALA A 337 -3.91 -5.67 -22.65
N ASN A 338 -3.03 -4.66 -22.52
CA ASN A 338 -3.08 -3.70 -21.41
C ASN A 338 -3.27 -2.25 -21.91
N PRO A 339 -4.49 -1.72 -21.92
CA PRO A 339 -4.77 -0.34 -22.33
C PRO A 339 -4.10 0.73 -21.45
N ASP A 340 -3.68 0.36 -20.23
CA ASP A 340 -3.07 1.27 -19.27
C ASP A 340 -1.53 1.18 -19.23
N LEU A 341 -0.91 0.37 -20.10
CA LEU A 341 0.55 0.20 -20.09
C LEU A 341 1.27 1.56 -20.17
N ASP A 342 2.29 1.73 -19.31
CA ASP A 342 3.06 2.96 -19.12
C ASP A 342 2.26 4.18 -18.59
N ARG A 343 0.95 4.02 -18.33
CA ARG A 343 0.16 5.07 -17.67
C ARG A 343 0.67 5.32 -16.26
N LEU A 344 0.74 6.60 -15.88
CA LEU A 344 1.01 7.00 -14.51
C LEU A 344 -0.26 6.80 -13.67
N LEU A 345 -0.23 5.85 -12.73
CA LEU A 345 -1.37 5.49 -11.88
C LEU A 345 -1.55 6.54 -10.79
N ARG A 346 -2.65 7.30 -10.86
CA ARG A 346 -3.03 8.33 -9.89
C ARG A 346 -4.51 8.17 -9.55
N GLY A 347 -4.83 7.86 -8.29
CA GLY A 347 -6.20 7.53 -7.89
C GLY A 347 -6.68 6.17 -8.40
N THR A 348 -5.76 5.34 -8.83
CA THR A 348 -5.99 3.96 -9.24
C THR A 348 -4.99 3.09 -8.49
N VAL A 349 -5.47 2.02 -7.85
CA VAL A 349 -4.63 1.12 -7.06
C VAL A 349 -3.51 0.52 -7.92
N GLN A 350 -2.30 0.52 -7.39
CA GLN A 350 -1.13 -0.02 -8.09
C GLN A 350 -1.13 -1.55 -8.07
N ASP A 351 -1.55 -2.15 -6.97
CA ASP A 351 -1.63 -3.61 -6.86
C ASP A 351 -2.40 -4.22 -8.03
N THR A 352 -1.76 -5.13 -8.74
CA THR A 352 -2.24 -5.71 -9.98
C THR A 352 -3.54 -6.48 -9.79
N THR A 353 -3.58 -7.34 -8.79
CA THR A 353 -4.75 -8.19 -8.51
C THR A 353 -5.93 -7.32 -8.07
N ALA A 354 -5.72 -6.39 -7.14
CA ALA A 354 -6.76 -5.47 -6.68
C ALA A 354 -7.29 -4.61 -7.83
N ARG A 355 -6.41 -4.09 -8.71
CA ARG A 355 -6.80 -3.29 -9.88
C ARG A 355 -7.64 -4.11 -10.87
N ARG A 356 -7.21 -5.32 -11.21
CA ARG A 356 -7.96 -6.25 -12.08
C ARG A 356 -9.31 -6.66 -11.47
N MET A 357 -9.42 -6.63 -10.13
CA MET A 357 -10.67 -6.83 -9.40
C MET A 357 -11.54 -5.56 -9.26
N GLY A 358 -11.13 -4.43 -9.83
CA GLY A 358 -11.91 -3.17 -9.80
C GLY A 358 -11.55 -2.20 -8.69
N GLY A 359 -10.43 -2.41 -8.01
CA GLY A 359 -9.87 -1.47 -7.03
C GLY A 359 -10.31 -1.70 -5.58
N VAL A 360 -11.15 -2.72 -5.32
CA VAL A 360 -11.59 -3.10 -3.96
C VAL A 360 -11.22 -4.54 -3.69
N ALA A 361 -10.24 -4.76 -2.83
CA ALA A 361 -9.85 -6.09 -2.39
C ALA A 361 -9.39 -6.06 -0.92
N GLY A 362 -9.48 -7.19 -0.23
CA GLY A 362 -9.13 -7.24 1.20
C GLY A 362 -7.63 -7.08 1.47
N HIS A 363 -6.78 -7.27 0.46
CA HIS A 363 -5.33 -7.19 0.59
C HIS A 363 -4.73 -5.83 0.19
N ALA A 364 -5.41 -5.06 -0.69
CA ALA A 364 -4.95 -3.77 -1.22
C ALA A 364 -6.12 -2.94 -1.79
N GLY A 365 -5.89 -1.66 -2.07
CA GLY A 365 -6.86 -0.75 -2.71
C GLY A 365 -7.27 0.45 -1.86
N LEU A 366 -6.85 0.49 -0.59
CA LEU A 366 -7.14 1.62 0.29
C LEU A 366 -6.20 2.79 -0.01
N PHE A 367 -6.74 4.00 -0.02
CA PHE A 367 -6.02 5.27 -0.10
C PHE A 367 -6.23 6.06 1.19
N SER A 368 -5.20 6.80 1.63
CA SER A 368 -5.28 7.62 2.84
C SER A 368 -4.19 8.69 2.90
N THR A 369 -4.32 9.62 3.84
CA THR A 369 -3.27 10.54 4.28
C THR A 369 -2.51 9.95 5.48
N ALA A 370 -1.29 10.46 5.72
CA ALA A 370 -0.52 10.07 6.91
C ALA A 370 -1.22 10.51 8.21
N TYR A 371 -1.98 11.59 8.15
CA TYR A 371 -2.78 12.08 9.27
C TYR A 371 -3.91 11.10 9.64
N ASP A 372 -4.71 10.63 8.67
CA ASP A 372 -5.78 9.66 8.95
C ASP A 372 -5.21 8.34 9.49
N VAL A 373 -4.09 7.87 8.93
CA VAL A 373 -3.41 6.67 9.47
C VAL A 373 -2.95 6.91 10.91
N SER A 374 -2.55 8.14 11.27
CA SER A 374 -2.17 8.50 12.64
C SER A 374 -3.37 8.52 13.59
N ILE A 375 -4.55 8.94 13.13
CA ILE A 375 -5.81 8.85 13.91
C ILE A 375 -6.11 7.39 14.25
N PHE A 376 -6.02 6.49 13.27
CA PHE A 376 -6.20 5.06 13.50
C PHE A 376 -5.21 4.52 14.54
N ALA A 377 -3.92 4.83 14.37
CA ALA A 377 -2.86 4.38 15.28
C ALA A 377 -3.06 4.88 16.71
N GLN A 378 -3.39 6.16 16.88
CA GLN A 378 -3.65 6.76 18.19
C GLN A 378 -4.89 6.14 18.85
N ALA A 379 -5.98 5.99 18.10
CA ALA A 379 -7.21 5.40 18.62
C ALA A 379 -6.99 3.94 19.08
N LEU A 380 -6.18 3.16 18.35
CA LEU A 380 -5.80 1.79 18.72
C LEU A 380 -4.94 1.78 19.99
N LEU A 381 -3.92 2.67 20.08
CA LEU A 381 -3.09 2.81 21.28
C LEU A 381 -3.92 3.20 22.51
N ASP A 382 -4.87 4.13 22.35
CA ASP A 382 -5.74 4.55 23.45
C ASP A 382 -6.63 3.40 23.91
N ARG A 383 -7.16 2.62 22.97
CA ARG A 383 -7.96 1.44 23.29
C ARG A 383 -7.15 0.37 24.03
N LEU A 384 -5.94 0.06 23.55
CA LEU A 384 -5.04 -0.90 24.22
C LEU A 384 -4.64 -0.45 25.63
N ALA A 385 -4.47 0.85 25.83
CA ALA A 385 -4.15 1.42 27.14
C ALA A 385 -5.37 1.59 28.07
N GLY A 386 -6.56 1.15 27.68
CA GLY A 386 -7.80 1.34 28.44
C GLY A 386 -8.25 2.79 28.55
N ARG A 387 -7.74 3.68 27.70
CA ARG A 387 -8.18 5.09 27.62
C ARG A 387 -9.45 5.23 26.75
N GLN A 388 -10.13 6.37 26.89
CA GLN A 388 -11.27 6.68 26.02
C GLN A 388 -10.81 6.69 24.56
N SER A 389 -11.50 5.94 23.70
CA SER A 389 -11.16 5.80 22.28
C SER A 389 -12.40 5.53 21.45
N ASN A 390 -12.41 6.08 20.24
CA ASN A 390 -13.41 5.76 19.21
C ASN A 390 -13.03 4.53 18.37
N PHE A 391 -11.92 3.83 18.70
CA PHE A 391 -11.54 2.62 17.98
C PHE A 391 -12.69 1.60 18.05
N PRO A 392 -13.10 1.04 16.90
CA PRO A 392 -14.39 0.32 16.79
C PRO A 392 -14.32 -1.14 17.30
N LEU A 393 -13.43 -1.42 18.26
CA LEU A 393 -13.26 -2.73 18.91
C LEU A 393 -13.11 -2.54 20.42
N THR A 394 -13.40 -3.59 21.19
CA THR A 394 -13.11 -3.63 22.62
C THR A 394 -11.60 -3.74 22.88
N GLN A 395 -11.15 -3.39 24.09
CA GLN A 395 -9.75 -3.53 24.48
C GLN A 395 -9.28 -4.99 24.34
N ALA A 396 -10.05 -5.94 24.83
CA ALA A 396 -9.71 -7.37 24.78
C ALA A 396 -9.53 -7.86 23.33
N THR A 397 -10.35 -7.39 22.40
CA THR A 397 -10.22 -7.74 20.98
C THR A 397 -9.02 -7.07 20.34
N CYS A 398 -8.69 -5.83 20.71
CA CYS A 398 -7.47 -5.17 20.27
C CYS A 398 -6.21 -5.90 20.77
N GLU A 399 -6.17 -6.31 22.03
CA GLU A 399 -5.10 -7.11 22.62
C GLU A 399 -4.95 -8.45 21.87
N LEU A 400 -6.07 -9.14 21.63
CA LEU A 400 -6.07 -10.38 20.85
C LEU A 400 -5.55 -10.16 19.42
N MET A 401 -5.96 -9.08 18.77
CA MET A 401 -5.57 -8.76 17.40
C MET A 401 -4.06 -8.48 17.26
N THR A 402 -3.45 -7.86 18.28
CA THR A 402 -2.08 -7.34 18.22
C THR A 402 -1.06 -8.19 18.96
N THR A 403 -1.46 -9.33 19.51
CA THR A 403 -0.58 -10.32 20.16
C THR A 403 -0.37 -11.54 19.26
N PRO A 404 0.70 -12.35 19.50
CA PRO A 404 0.96 -13.54 18.68
C PRO A 404 -0.20 -14.52 18.65
N GLN A 405 -0.62 -14.93 17.46
CA GLN A 405 -1.77 -15.80 17.22
C GLN A 405 -1.42 -17.13 16.54
N GLN A 406 -0.17 -17.34 16.18
CA GLN A 406 0.28 -18.62 15.65
C GLN A 406 0.29 -19.69 16.75
N PRO A 407 0.00 -20.96 16.42
CA PRO A 407 0.15 -22.07 17.36
C PRO A 407 1.56 -22.16 17.95
N GLY A 408 1.66 -22.38 19.25
CA GLY A 408 2.95 -22.57 19.94
C GLY A 408 3.64 -21.29 20.40
N HIS A 409 3.15 -20.10 20.05
CA HIS A 409 3.70 -18.83 20.53
C HIS A 409 2.98 -18.38 21.81
N THR A 410 3.74 -18.25 22.89
CA THR A 410 3.25 -17.83 24.20
C THR A 410 3.86 -16.49 24.62
N ALA A 411 3.25 -15.81 25.61
CA ALA A 411 3.82 -14.60 26.19
C ALA A 411 5.28 -14.79 26.67
N GLN A 412 5.60 -15.98 27.19
CA GLN A 412 6.95 -16.33 27.64
C GLN A 412 7.92 -16.40 26.45
N GLN A 413 7.51 -16.94 25.31
CA GLN A 413 8.34 -16.96 24.09
C GLN A 413 8.58 -15.56 23.54
N VAL A 414 7.56 -14.69 23.55
CA VAL A 414 7.69 -13.27 23.17
C VAL A 414 8.67 -12.56 24.08
N GLU A 415 8.58 -12.74 25.41
CA GLU A 415 9.52 -12.13 26.36
C GLU A 415 10.95 -12.68 26.20
N ALA A 416 11.10 -13.97 25.95
CA ALA A 416 12.42 -14.57 25.65
C ALA A 416 13.02 -13.97 24.37
N ALA A 417 12.21 -13.74 23.34
CA ALA A 417 12.63 -13.10 22.10
C ALA A 417 13.04 -11.63 22.32
N ASN A 418 12.27 -10.87 23.09
CA ASN A 418 12.62 -9.51 23.49
C ASN A 418 13.92 -9.46 24.29
N ALA A 419 14.13 -10.37 25.23
CA ALA A 419 15.37 -10.46 26.01
C ALA A 419 16.58 -10.78 25.11
N ALA A 420 16.43 -11.71 24.16
CA ALA A 420 17.47 -12.05 23.19
C ALA A 420 17.78 -10.86 22.27
N ALA A 421 16.78 -10.13 21.81
CA ALA A 421 16.95 -8.93 20.99
C ALA A 421 17.70 -7.84 21.75
N ARG A 422 17.31 -7.51 22.99
CA ARG A 422 18.03 -6.56 23.85
C ARG A 422 19.48 -7.00 24.10
N ALA A 423 19.73 -8.30 24.32
CA ALA A 423 21.08 -8.83 24.52
C ALA A 423 21.94 -8.77 23.24
N ALA A 424 21.33 -8.92 22.07
CA ALA A 424 22.01 -8.78 20.78
C ALA A 424 22.40 -7.31 20.52
N ASP A 425 21.51 -6.36 20.81
CA ASP A 425 21.75 -4.93 20.67
C ASP A 425 22.89 -4.46 21.62
N ALA A 426 22.86 -4.87 22.87
CA ALA A 426 23.89 -4.55 23.84
C ALA A 426 25.31 -5.02 23.47
N LYS A 427 25.43 -6.00 22.58
CA LYS A 427 26.73 -6.52 22.09
C LYS A 427 27.26 -5.80 20.86
N ARG A 428 26.51 -4.88 20.28
CA ARG A 428 26.90 -4.19 19.06
C ARG A 428 27.47 -2.81 19.43
N PRO A 429 28.70 -2.47 19.00
CA PRO A 429 29.23 -1.14 19.22
C PRO A 429 28.37 -0.12 18.49
N ASN A 430 28.06 0.98 19.18
CA ASN A 430 27.33 2.16 18.76
C ASN A 430 27.32 2.40 17.25
N ALA A 431 26.24 2.11 16.58
CA ALA A 431 25.97 2.73 15.31
C ALA A 431 25.47 4.16 15.60
N GLU A 432 26.35 5.14 15.61
CA GLU A 432 25.99 6.55 15.69
C GLU A 432 25.16 7.00 14.49
N ASP A 433 25.28 6.27 13.38
CA ASP A 433 24.50 6.47 12.15
C ASP A 433 23.31 5.51 12.12
N PRO A 434 22.04 6.01 12.18
CA PRO A 434 20.85 5.19 12.08
C PRO A 434 20.75 4.38 10.78
N LEU A 435 21.39 4.81 9.68
CA LEU A 435 21.46 4.05 8.44
C LEU A 435 22.35 2.80 8.57
N LEU A 436 23.31 2.86 9.49
CA LEU A 436 24.21 1.76 9.84
C LEU A 436 23.74 1.02 11.11
N ALA A 437 22.67 1.49 11.75
CA ALA A 437 22.11 0.84 12.92
C ALA A 437 21.79 -0.63 12.57
N PRO A 438 22.19 -1.56 13.43
CA PRO A 438 21.93 -2.96 13.18
C PRO A 438 20.41 -3.16 13.06
N TYR A 439 20.04 -3.71 11.93
CA TYR A 439 18.73 -4.27 11.69
C TYR A 439 18.41 -5.28 12.80
N TYR A 440 17.25 -5.14 13.43
CA TYR A 440 16.74 -6.14 14.37
C TYR A 440 16.28 -7.35 13.54
N PRO A 441 17.05 -8.41 13.41
CA PRO A 441 16.59 -9.57 12.67
C PRO A 441 15.44 -10.20 13.43
N ALA A 442 14.41 -10.59 12.71
CA ALA A 442 13.46 -11.57 13.22
C ALA A 442 14.25 -12.75 13.76
N ILE A 443 13.89 -13.24 14.94
CA ILE A 443 14.53 -14.45 15.48
C ILE A 443 14.10 -15.61 14.59
N ALA A 444 15.08 -16.24 13.93
CA ALA A 444 14.80 -17.28 12.95
C ALA A 444 13.84 -18.34 13.49
N GLY A 445 12.76 -18.60 12.77
CA GLY A 445 11.77 -19.62 13.11
C GLY A 445 10.68 -19.17 14.10
N GLN A 446 10.61 -17.88 14.47
CA GLN A 446 9.52 -17.41 15.33
C GLN A 446 8.30 -16.92 14.56
N ASP A 447 8.48 -16.17 13.47
CA ASP A 447 7.42 -15.68 12.59
C ASP A 447 6.16 -15.18 13.34
N LEU A 448 6.38 -14.29 14.36
CA LEU A 448 5.33 -13.81 15.23
C LEU A 448 4.37 -12.88 14.50
N ARG A 449 3.10 -13.26 14.45
CA ARG A 449 2.04 -12.44 13.87
C ARG A 449 0.81 -12.37 14.76
N GLY A 450 0.25 -11.16 14.87
CA GLY A 450 -1.12 -10.96 15.29
C GLY A 450 -2.10 -11.18 14.13
N PHE A 451 -3.37 -10.89 14.33
CA PHE A 451 -4.36 -10.97 13.25
C PHE A 451 -4.21 -9.81 12.28
N GLY A 452 -3.53 -10.08 11.15
CA GLY A 452 -3.13 -9.10 10.14
C GLY A 452 -1.83 -8.37 10.45
N TRP A 453 -1.44 -8.25 11.72
CA TRP A 453 -0.29 -7.47 12.17
C TRP A 453 1.00 -8.27 12.17
N ASP A 454 2.07 -7.63 11.74
CA ASP A 454 3.43 -8.14 11.83
C ASP A 454 4.04 -7.75 13.19
N ILE A 455 4.63 -8.71 13.88
CA ILE A 455 5.26 -8.52 15.19
C ILE A 455 6.75 -8.82 15.10
N ASP A 456 7.12 -10.04 14.67
CA ASP A 456 8.49 -10.45 14.47
C ASP A 456 8.62 -11.52 13.38
N THR A 457 8.76 -11.06 12.14
CA THR A 457 8.99 -11.89 10.95
C THR A 457 10.13 -11.31 10.13
N GLY A 458 10.50 -11.98 9.05
CA GLY A 458 11.44 -11.43 8.07
C GLY A 458 10.96 -10.11 7.42
N LEU A 459 9.70 -9.71 7.62
CA LEU A 459 9.12 -8.48 7.09
C LEU A 459 9.12 -7.31 8.10
N SER A 460 9.45 -7.56 9.38
CA SER A 460 9.40 -6.56 10.47
C SER A 460 10.49 -5.49 10.40
N THR A 461 10.97 -5.15 9.21
CA THR A 461 12.05 -4.18 9.00
C THR A 461 11.68 -2.78 9.48
N ALA A 462 10.40 -2.43 9.43
CA ALA A 462 9.88 -1.12 9.85
C ALA A 462 9.95 -0.90 11.37
N ARG A 463 10.19 -1.95 12.17
CA ARG A 463 10.42 -1.84 13.62
C ARG A 463 11.73 -1.10 13.95
N GLY A 464 12.73 -1.21 13.10
CA GLY A 464 14.07 -0.72 13.38
C GLY A 464 14.78 -1.49 14.50
N ALA A 465 15.79 -0.85 15.10
CA ALA A 465 16.64 -1.48 16.11
C ALA A 465 16.25 -1.15 17.56
N ALA A 466 15.36 -0.20 17.79
CA ALA A 466 15.05 0.31 19.13
C ALA A 466 13.68 -0.11 19.65
N PHE A 467 12.67 -0.24 18.78
CA PHE A 467 11.38 -0.74 19.23
C PHE A 467 11.44 -2.24 19.59
N PRO A 468 10.80 -2.66 20.71
CA PRO A 468 10.87 -4.05 21.19
C PRO A 468 10.08 -5.02 20.30
N ILE A 469 10.38 -6.31 20.39
CA ILE A 469 9.47 -7.37 19.94
C ILE A 469 8.25 -7.34 20.86
N GLY A 470 7.05 -7.32 20.25
CA GLY A 470 5.79 -7.00 20.95
C GLY A 470 5.22 -5.65 20.53
N SER A 471 6.06 -4.75 19.98
CA SER A 471 5.58 -3.72 19.07
C SER A 471 5.16 -4.38 17.75
N PHE A 472 4.25 -3.77 17.01
CA PHE A 472 3.66 -4.37 15.83
C PHE A 472 3.40 -3.33 14.75
N GLY A 473 3.26 -3.80 13.52
CA GLY A 473 3.03 -2.90 12.40
C GLY A 473 2.71 -3.63 11.11
N HIS A 474 2.80 -2.92 10.01
CA HIS A 474 2.75 -3.48 8.68
C HIS A 474 3.43 -2.54 7.67
N THR A 475 3.84 -3.09 6.55
CA THR A 475 4.42 -2.33 5.43
C THR A 475 3.56 -2.47 4.18
N GLY A 476 3.61 -1.46 3.30
CA GLY A 476 3.00 -1.51 1.97
C GLY A 476 4.06 -1.46 0.87
N PHE A 477 3.77 -2.16 -0.23
CA PHE A 477 4.68 -2.27 -1.36
C PHE A 477 5.02 -0.91 -2.00
N THR A 478 4.06 0.01 -1.99
CA THR A 478 4.19 1.36 -2.54
C THR A 478 5.15 2.27 -1.81
N GLY A 479 5.65 1.85 -0.64
CA GLY A 479 6.57 2.62 0.20
C GLY A 479 5.95 3.05 1.53
N THR A 480 4.76 2.60 1.84
CA THR A 480 4.01 2.94 3.05
C THR A 480 4.36 2.02 4.22
N SER A 481 4.25 2.52 5.46
CA SER A 481 4.36 1.72 6.68
C SER A 481 3.68 2.40 7.87
N LEU A 482 3.19 1.57 8.78
CA LEU A 482 2.75 1.93 10.12
C LEU A 482 3.42 0.97 11.10
N TRP A 483 4.07 1.52 12.14
CA TRP A 483 4.60 0.74 13.25
C TRP A 483 4.17 1.35 14.58
N ILE A 484 3.75 0.53 15.52
CA ILE A 484 3.14 0.93 16.80
C ILE A 484 3.85 0.20 17.94
N ASP A 485 4.30 0.93 18.94
CA ASP A 485 4.81 0.39 20.20
C ASP A 485 3.87 0.77 21.35
N PRO A 486 3.03 -0.16 21.84
CA PRO A 486 2.15 0.11 22.98
C PRO A 486 2.91 0.40 24.27
N GLY A 487 4.10 -0.20 24.45
CA GLY A 487 4.90 -0.04 25.65
C GLY A 487 5.34 1.39 25.91
N SER A 488 5.72 2.11 24.85
CA SER A 488 6.10 3.52 24.92
C SER A 488 4.98 4.49 24.52
N GLY A 489 3.82 3.99 24.08
CA GLY A 489 2.73 4.81 23.55
C GLY A 489 3.13 5.58 22.29
N THR A 490 3.93 4.94 21.43
CA THR A 490 4.51 5.57 20.24
C THR A 490 4.03 4.90 18.96
N TYR A 491 3.84 5.70 17.91
CA TYR A 491 3.67 5.18 16.54
C TYR A 491 4.47 6.00 15.53
N LEU A 492 4.86 5.35 14.45
CA LEU A 492 5.51 5.94 13.28
C LEU A 492 4.73 5.58 12.02
N VAL A 493 4.25 6.60 11.32
CA VAL A 493 3.65 6.49 9.98
C VAL A 493 4.63 7.06 8.97
N VAL A 494 4.93 6.29 7.93
CA VAL A 494 5.68 6.75 6.76
C VAL A 494 4.87 6.41 5.53
N LEU A 495 4.36 7.41 4.82
CA LEU A 495 3.68 7.21 3.55
C LEU A 495 4.52 7.81 2.43
N SER A 496 4.82 7.00 1.43
CA SER A 496 5.67 7.35 0.29
C SER A 496 5.13 6.71 -0.99
N ASN A 497 5.45 7.32 -2.12
CA ASN A 497 5.29 6.73 -3.45
C ASN A 497 6.65 6.22 -3.99
N SER A 498 7.39 5.43 -3.20
CA SER A 498 8.77 5.06 -3.49
C SER A 498 8.94 4.29 -4.81
N ILE A 499 7.94 3.50 -5.21
CA ILE A 499 7.96 2.74 -6.47
C ILE A 499 7.57 3.59 -7.69
N HIS A 500 7.30 4.88 -7.51
CA HIS A 500 7.01 5.82 -8.59
C HIS A 500 8.18 5.94 -9.57
N THR A 501 9.40 5.97 -9.05
CA THR A 501 10.62 5.94 -9.87
C THR A 501 11.03 4.50 -10.11
N ARG A 502 11.14 4.11 -11.39
CA ARG A 502 11.58 2.77 -11.77
C ARG A 502 12.98 2.49 -11.22
N GLY A 503 13.17 1.31 -10.63
CA GLY A 503 14.45 0.88 -10.09
C GLY A 503 14.82 1.47 -8.73
N SER A 504 13.89 2.15 -8.06
CA SER A 504 14.09 2.59 -6.68
C SER A 504 14.41 1.42 -5.76
N PRO A 505 15.35 1.60 -4.81
CA PRO A 505 15.67 0.55 -3.85
C PRO A 505 14.48 0.28 -2.91
N PRO A 506 14.40 -0.92 -2.31
CA PRO A 506 13.41 -1.23 -1.30
C PRO A 506 13.49 -0.27 -0.10
N MET A 507 12.33 0.13 0.42
CA MET A 507 12.22 1.04 1.58
C MET A 507 12.64 0.41 2.93
N SER A 508 12.96 -0.87 2.97
CA SER A 508 13.18 -1.63 4.20
C SER A 508 14.21 -0.97 5.13
N ASN A 509 15.38 -0.61 4.60
CA ASN A 509 16.45 0.01 5.38
C ASN A 509 16.06 1.41 5.88
N LEU A 510 15.43 2.22 5.02
CA LEU A 510 14.99 3.56 5.39
C LEU A 510 13.92 3.52 6.48
N ARG A 511 12.93 2.63 6.37
CA ARG A 511 11.90 2.45 7.40
C ARG A 511 12.51 2.10 8.76
N GLY A 512 13.43 1.14 8.79
CA GLY A 512 14.14 0.74 10.02
C GLY A 512 15.00 1.84 10.61
N ALA A 513 15.70 2.62 9.76
CA ALA A 513 16.48 3.77 10.18
C ALA A 513 15.59 4.87 10.78
N LEU A 514 14.46 5.19 10.15
CA LEU A 514 13.50 6.17 10.65
C LEU A 514 12.91 5.76 12.00
N ALA A 515 12.53 4.47 12.15
CA ALA A 515 12.02 3.95 13.42
C ALA A 515 13.08 4.04 14.54
N THR A 516 14.33 3.69 14.24
CA THR A 516 15.43 3.79 15.19
C THR A 516 15.71 5.26 15.58
N ALA A 517 15.74 6.16 14.58
CA ALA A 517 15.92 7.59 14.83
C ALA A 517 14.76 8.20 15.65
N THR A 518 13.52 7.76 15.37
CA THR A 518 12.33 8.17 16.13
C THR A 518 12.45 7.77 17.60
N ALA A 519 12.73 6.50 17.87
CA ALA A 519 12.86 6.01 19.24
C ALA A 519 13.98 6.74 19.99
N ARG A 520 15.14 6.95 19.38
CA ARG A 520 16.27 7.71 19.98
C ARG A 520 15.91 9.17 20.27
N ALA A 521 15.21 9.84 19.35
CA ALA A 521 14.77 11.21 19.55
C ALA A 521 13.80 11.36 20.73
N LEU A 522 13.05 10.31 21.02
CA LEU A 522 12.10 10.22 22.13
C LEU A 522 12.74 9.70 23.43
N GLY A 523 14.02 9.27 23.41
CA GLY A 523 14.72 8.71 24.56
C GLY A 523 14.29 7.29 24.94
N LEU A 524 13.79 6.52 23.96
CA LEU A 524 13.31 5.14 24.12
C LEU A 524 14.43 4.12 23.96
#